data_f8bd47a79468a6948a91212c81b6531a
#
_entry.id   f8bd47a79468a6948a91212c81b6531a
#
_cell.length_a   1.000
_cell.length_b   1.000
_cell.length_c   1.000
_cell.angle_alpha   90.00
_cell.angle_beta   90.00
_cell.angle_gamma   90.00
#
_symmetry.space_group_name_H-M   'P 1'
#
loop_
_entity.id
_entity.type
_entity.pdbx_description
1 polymer ?
#
loop_
_entity_poly.entity_id
_entity_poly.type
_entity_poly.pdbx_seq_one_letter_code
_entity_poly.pdbx_strand_id
1 'polypeptide(L)'
;VDRRQRQMCIRDSIMTLALDIPLNDTQFSAQRKSEVLVEALPWIRRFQGRTVVVKYGGNAMVDPGLQQAFADDIVFMASVGIRPIVVHGGGPQINAMLAESATPVEFRNGLRVTSPEVMEVVRMVLVGQVGRQLVNRINAYAPLAAGMSGEDSGLLSARKSRVIVDGEQIDMGLVGDIVDVNIDLVISMLDRGQIPVIAPVSPEVDAAGRPTGQVLNVNADTAATAIAQALRAEKLVMLTNVAGIYGTWPDPHTLISEVSASDLRAMIPRLGEGMRPKAQALLDAIDGGVSSAAIVDGRIEHALLLEIFTTRGVGTMARSDDYV
;
A
#
# COMPACT_ATOMS: atom_id res chain seq x y z
N VAL A 1 29.01 16.28 24.28
CA VAL A 1 27.90 16.91 23.55
C VAL A 1 26.62 16.24 24.00
N ASP A 2 25.77 17.03 24.68
CA ASP A 2 24.55 16.57 25.35
C ASP A 2 23.56 15.95 24.34
N ARG A 3 22.85 14.89 24.78
CA ARG A 3 21.83 14.19 24.00
C ARG A 3 20.74 15.13 23.45
N ARG A 4 20.44 16.22 24.21
CA ARG A 4 19.49 17.27 23.79
C ARG A 4 20.04 18.13 22.65
N GLN A 5 21.33 18.43 22.62
CA GLN A 5 21.94 19.16 21.50
C GLN A 5 21.99 18.32 20.22
N ARG A 6 22.22 17.00 20.31
CA ARG A 6 22.15 16.11 19.14
C ARG A 6 20.74 16.01 18.56
N GLN A 7 19.70 15.95 19.42
CA GLN A 7 18.31 15.92 18.95
C GLN A 7 17.87 17.27 18.32
N MET A 8 18.39 18.38 18.84
CA MET A 8 18.12 19.71 18.26
C MET A 8 18.80 19.89 16.90
N CYS A 9 20.07 19.48 16.77
CA CYS A 9 20.80 19.53 15.48
C CYS A 9 20.18 18.61 14.42
N ILE A 10 19.63 17.44 14.78
CA ILE A 10 18.94 16.53 13.84
C ILE A 10 17.59 17.13 13.40
N ARG A 11 16.88 17.77 14.33
CA ARG A 11 15.58 18.43 14.01
C ARG A 11 15.78 19.65 13.11
N ASP A 12 16.80 20.44 13.35
CA ASP A 12 17.12 21.62 12.54
C ASP A 12 17.70 21.26 11.17
N SER A 13 18.46 20.16 11.06
CA SER A 13 18.98 19.66 9.77
C SER A 13 17.89 19.12 8.84
N ILE A 14 16.80 18.55 9.38
CA ILE A 14 15.67 18.09 8.59
C ILE A 14 14.80 19.28 8.11
N MET A 15 14.75 20.38 8.86
CA MET A 15 14.00 21.57 8.48
C MET A 15 14.73 22.51 7.51
N THR A 16 16.01 22.31 7.21
CA THR A 16 16.80 23.24 6.39
C THR A 16 17.20 22.67 5.03
N LEU A 17 16.71 21.50 4.63
CA LEU A 17 16.74 21.08 3.23
C LEU A 17 15.67 21.90 2.49
N ALA A 18 16.08 23.09 2.02
CA ALA A 18 15.28 23.84 1.05
C ALA A 18 15.05 22.93 -0.15
N LEU A 19 13.82 22.45 -0.28
CA LEU A 19 13.36 21.75 -1.47
C LEU A 19 13.41 22.78 -2.61
N ASP A 20 14.38 22.70 -3.50
CA ASP A 20 14.38 23.40 -4.79
C ASP A 20 13.29 22.77 -5.69
N ILE A 21 12.06 22.73 -5.21
CA ILE A 21 10.90 22.46 -6.05
C ILE A 21 10.67 23.75 -6.82
N PRO A 22 10.77 23.72 -8.16
CA PRO A 22 10.50 24.92 -8.95
C PRO A 22 9.06 25.40 -8.66
N LEU A 23 8.93 26.60 -8.13
CA LEU A 23 7.63 27.23 -7.89
C LEU A 23 7.02 27.57 -9.26
N ASN A 24 6.26 26.61 -9.80
CA ASN A 24 5.56 26.79 -11.08
C ASN A 24 4.22 27.49 -10.83
N ASP A 25 4.14 28.76 -11.14
CA ASP A 25 3.01 29.65 -10.81
C ASP A 25 1.97 29.76 -11.94
N THR A 26 1.83 28.77 -12.81
CA THR A 26 1.26 28.97 -14.14
C THR A 26 -0.17 28.49 -14.38
N GLN A 27 -0.80 27.69 -13.52
CA GLN A 27 -2.12 27.11 -13.86
C GLN A 27 -3.34 27.73 -13.17
N PHE A 28 -3.19 28.23 -11.95
CA PHE A 28 -4.31 28.82 -11.19
C PHE A 28 -4.00 30.25 -10.72
N SER A 29 -5.03 31.10 -10.65
CA SER A 29 -4.91 32.39 -9.99
C SER A 29 -4.55 32.24 -8.51
N ALA A 30 -3.89 33.25 -7.92
CA ALA A 30 -3.55 33.24 -6.50
C ALA A 30 -4.79 33.04 -5.60
N GLN A 31 -5.93 33.64 -6.00
CA GLN A 31 -7.19 33.43 -5.29
C GLN A 31 -7.65 31.97 -5.34
N ARG A 32 -7.62 31.33 -6.50
CA ARG A 32 -8.02 29.92 -6.64
C ARG A 32 -7.12 28.99 -5.83
N LYS A 33 -5.80 29.26 -5.80
CA LYS A 33 -4.86 28.52 -4.95
C LYS A 33 -5.22 28.62 -3.46
N SER A 34 -5.54 29.83 -2.98
CA SER A 34 -5.93 30.03 -1.58
C SER A 34 -7.25 29.33 -1.23
N GLU A 35 -8.23 29.33 -2.13
CA GLU A 35 -9.50 28.62 -1.95
C GLU A 35 -9.26 27.10 -1.79
N VAL A 36 -8.46 26.48 -2.66
CA VAL A 36 -8.14 25.06 -2.60
C VAL A 36 -7.42 24.70 -1.30
N LEU A 37 -6.44 25.52 -0.85
CA LEU A 37 -5.73 25.28 0.40
C LEU A 37 -6.66 25.37 1.63
N VAL A 38 -7.59 26.33 1.63
CA VAL A 38 -8.58 26.47 2.72
C VAL A 38 -9.58 25.31 2.70
N GLU A 39 -10.00 24.85 1.52
CA GLU A 39 -10.89 23.69 1.36
C GLU A 39 -10.21 22.39 1.86
N ALA A 40 -8.90 22.24 1.68
CA ALA A 40 -8.16 21.08 2.15
C ALA A 40 -7.93 21.07 3.68
N LEU A 41 -8.03 22.23 4.37
CA LEU A 41 -7.67 22.38 5.78
C LEU A 41 -8.42 21.41 6.73
N PRO A 42 -9.75 21.18 6.62
CA PRO A 42 -10.44 20.21 7.48
C PRO A 42 -9.89 18.78 7.35
N TRP A 43 -9.53 18.38 6.13
CA TRP A 43 -8.96 17.06 5.84
C TRP A 43 -7.53 16.93 6.39
N ILE A 44 -6.70 17.96 6.21
CA ILE A 44 -5.36 18.01 6.81
C ILE A 44 -5.47 17.83 8.34
N ARG A 45 -6.35 18.56 9.00
CA ARG A 45 -6.55 18.45 10.46
C ARG A 45 -7.06 17.09 10.88
N ARG A 46 -7.92 16.45 10.08
CA ARG A 46 -8.46 15.13 10.35
C ARG A 46 -7.38 14.05 10.31
N PHE A 47 -6.52 14.11 9.30
CA PHE A 47 -5.50 13.07 9.06
C PHE A 47 -4.14 13.39 9.68
N GLN A 48 -3.91 14.58 10.20
CA GLN A 48 -2.64 14.96 10.83
C GLN A 48 -2.31 14.03 12.01
N GLY A 49 -1.11 13.45 11.98
CA GLY A 49 -0.63 12.45 12.95
C GLY A 49 -1.23 11.05 12.76
N ARG A 50 -2.17 10.87 11.83
CA ARG A 50 -2.81 9.57 11.56
C ARG A 50 -1.99 8.75 10.60
N THR A 51 -2.00 7.42 10.81
CA THR A 51 -1.34 6.48 9.91
C THR A 51 -2.27 6.12 8.76
N VAL A 52 -1.76 6.22 7.53
CA VAL A 52 -2.43 5.79 6.31
C VAL A 52 -1.55 4.77 5.61
N VAL A 53 -2.08 3.56 5.43
CA VAL A 53 -1.40 2.50 4.68
C VAL A 53 -1.85 2.56 3.23
N VAL A 54 -0.90 2.63 2.32
CA VAL A 54 -1.16 2.69 0.87
C VAL A 54 -0.58 1.44 0.22
N LYS A 55 -1.46 0.61 -0.33
CA LYS A 55 -1.02 -0.47 -1.20
C LYS A 55 -0.83 0.07 -2.62
N TYR A 56 0.40 0.01 -3.12
CA TYR A 56 0.77 0.44 -4.46
C TYR A 56 0.93 -0.73 -5.40
N GLY A 57 0.19 -0.73 -6.51
CA GLY A 57 0.20 -1.85 -7.45
C GLY A 57 -0.51 -1.55 -8.76
N GLY A 58 -0.55 -2.53 -9.65
CA GLY A 58 -1.21 -2.41 -10.94
C GLY A 58 -0.44 -1.57 -11.96
N ASN A 59 -1.17 -0.98 -12.92
CA ASN A 59 -0.58 -0.20 -14.01
C ASN A 59 0.07 1.10 -13.56
N ALA A 60 -0.30 1.63 -12.40
CA ALA A 60 0.38 2.76 -11.78
C ALA A 60 1.89 2.52 -11.57
N MET A 61 2.32 1.26 -11.53
CA MET A 61 3.73 0.89 -11.37
C MET A 61 4.53 0.83 -12.68
N VAL A 62 3.87 1.01 -13.83
CA VAL A 62 4.50 0.86 -15.16
C VAL A 62 4.66 2.21 -15.83
N ASP A 63 3.67 3.09 -15.71
CA ASP A 63 3.68 4.42 -16.29
C ASP A 63 4.56 5.39 -15.48
N PRO A 64 5.60 6.03 -16.10
CA PRO A 64 6.48 6.95 -15.39
C PRO A 64 5.79 8.20 -14.81
N GLY A 65 4.74 8.71 -15.48
CA GLY A 65 3.96 9.85 -15.02
C GLY A 65 3.16 9.51 -13.76
N LEU A 66 2.47 8.35 -13.78
CA LEU A 66 1.73 7.86 -12.61
C LEU A 66 2.66 7.52 -11.44
N GLN A 67 3.87 6.99 -11.71
CA GLN A 67 4.86 6.76 -10.66
C GLN A 67 5.32 8.06 -10.00
N GLN A 68 5.46 9.14 -10.79
CA GLN A 68 5.83 10.45 -10.26
C GLN A 68 4.69 11.05 -9.46
N ALA A 69 3.47 11.07 -10.00
CA ALA A 69 2.28 11.55 -9.31
C ALA A 69 2.05 10.82 -7.97
N PHE A 70 2.28 9.50 -7.94
CA PHE A 70 2.23 8.73 -6.70
C PHE A 70 3.28 9.19 -5.67
N ALA A 71 4.53 9.41 -6.10
CA ALA A 71 5.58 9.90 -5.20
C ALA A 71 5.26 11.29 -4.66
N ASP A 72 4.72 12.19 -5.50
CA ASP A 72 4.26 13.52 -5.14
C ASP A 72 3.17 13.46 -4.07
N ASP A 73 2.18 12.58 -4.26
CA ASP A 73 1.08 12.35 -3.31
C ASP A 73 1.60 11.90 -1.94
N ILE A 74 2.50 10.92 -1.91
CA ILE A 74 3.09 10.41 -0.67
C ILE A 74 3.91 11.48 0.05
N VAL A 75 4.70 12.25 -0.68
CA VAL A 75 5.49 13.37 -0.12
C VAL A 75 4.57 14.47 0.41
N PHE A 76 3.52 14.83 -0.33
CA PHE A 76 2.52 15.80 0.12
C PHE A 76 1.85 15.33 1.42
N MET A 77 1.38 14.09 1.48
CA MET A 77 0.77 13.53 2.70
C MET A 77 1.71 13.65 3.90
N ALA A 78 2.98 13.26 3.74
CA ALA A 78 3.98 13.38 4.81
C ALA A 78 4.24 14.83 5.21
N SER A 79 4.28 15.77 4.24
CA SER A 79 4.53 17.19 4.46
C SER A 79 3.42 17.88 5.25
N VAL A 80 2.17 17.42 5.14
CA VAL A 80 1.03 17.93 5.94
C VAL A 80 0.85 17.18 7.26
N GLY A 81 1.79 16.30 7.62
CA GLY A 81 1.82 15.60 8.91
C GLY A 81 1.02 14.31 8.96
N ILE A 82 0.57 13.78 7.84
CA ILE A 82 0.06 12.40 7.74
C ILE A 82 1.25 11.44 7.87
N ARG A 83 1.03 10.22 8.37
CA ARG A 83 2.05 9.17 8.53
C ARG A 83 1.84 8.08 7.48
N PRO A 84 2.31 8.26 6.21
CA PRO A 84 2.08 7.30 5.15
C PRO A 84 3.03 6.10 5.26
N ILE A 85 2.50 4.92 4.93
CA ILE A 85 3.24 3.68 4.75
C ILE A 85 2.90 3.15 3.36
N VAL A 86 3.91 2.78 2.60
CA VAL A 86 3.73 2.20 1.27
C VAL A 86 4.01 0.70 1.33
N VAL A 87 3.02 -0.11 0.93
CA VAL A 87 3.21 -1.55 0.68
C VAL A 87 3.06 -1.77 -0.82
N HIS A 88 4.11 -2.24 -1.49
CA HIS A 88 4.08 -2.32 -2.94
C HIS A 88 4.05 -3.74 -3.48
N GLY A 89 3.40 -3.91 -4.62
CA GLY A 89 3.54 -5.11 -5.45
C GLY A 89 4.68 -4.96 -6.46
N GLY A 90 4.60 -5.73 -7.55
CA GLY A 90 5.61 -5.71 -8.62
C GLY A 90 5.35 -6.78 -9.68
N GLY A 91 4.09 -7.21 -9.82
CA GLY A 91 3.72 -8.27 -10.77
C GLY A 91 4.22 -8.05 -12.20
N PRO A 92 4.03 -6.87 -12.80
CA PRO A 92 4.54 -6.57 -14.14
C PRO A 92 6.07 -6.71 -14.24
N GLN A 93 6.82 -6.18 -13.26
CA GLN A 93 8.27 -6.22 -13.22
C GLN A 93 8.80 -7.64 -13.02
N ILE A 94 8.15 -8.43 -12.15
CA ILE A 94 8.46 -9.85 -11.96
C ILE A 94 8.23 -10.61 -13.27
N ASN A 95 7.10 -10.38 -13.95
CA ASN A 95 6.80 -11.03 -15.23
C ASN A 95 7.85 -10.71 -16.29
N ALA A 96 8.27 -9.46 -16.40
CA ALA A 96 9.31 -9.05 -17.34
C ALA A 96 10.64 -9.78 -17.06
N MET A 97 11.08 -9.82 -15.80
CA MET A 97 12.34 -10.49 -15.41
C MET A 97 12.28 -12.02 -15.64
N LEU A 98 11.15 -12.66 -15.31
CA LEU A 98 10.96 -14.09 -15.56
C LEU A 98 10.94 -14.43 -17.05
N ALA A 99 10.39 -13.55 -17.90
CA ALA A 99 10.41 -13.68 -19.35
C ALA A 99 11.84 -13.56 -19.90
N GLU A 100 12.64 -12.61 -19.40
CA GLU A 100 14.04 -12.42 -19.78
C GLU A 100 14.90 -13.64 -19.39
N SER A 101 14.64 -14.24 -18.24
CA SER A 101 15.35 -15.44 -17.75
C SER A 101 14.81 -16.75 -18.32
N ALA A 102 13.81 -16.71 -19.22
CA ALA A 102 13.09 -17.88 -19.74
C ALA A 102 12.56 -18.83 -18.65
N THR A 103 12.27 -18.31 -17.46
CA THR A 103 11.72 -19.09 -16.36
C THR A 103 10.22 -19.28 -16.56
N PRO A 104 9.71 -20.54 -16.54
CA PRO A 104 8.27 -20.79 -16.71
C PRO A 104 7.44 -20.12 -15.60
N VAL A 105 6.33 -19.50 -15.99
CA VAL A 105 5.39 -18.85 -15.07
C VAL A 105 4.06 -19.54 -15.13
N GLU A 106 3.56 -19.99 -14.01
CA GLU A 106 2.21 -20.54 -13.86
C GLU A 106 1.40 -19.69 -12.91
N PHE A 107 0.11 -19.49 -13.23
CA PHE A 107 -0.84 -18.87 -12.34
C PHE A 107 -1.98 -19.85 -12.05
N ARG A 108 -2.35 -19.95 -10.79
CA ARG A 108 -3.53 -20.69 -10.34
C ARG A 108 -4.35 -19.81 -9.43
N ASN A 109 -5.65 -19.72 -9.69
CA ASN A 109 -6.57 -18.90 -8.90
C ASN A 109 -6.13 -17.43 -8.72
N GLY A 110 -5.50 -16.85 -9.76
CA GLY A 110 -4.99 -15.47 -9.74
C GLY A 110 -3.67 -15.28 -8.94
N LEU A 111 -3.16 -16.31 -8.29
CA LEU A 111 -1.88 -16.31 -7.59
C LEU A 111 -0.79 -16.96 -8.46
N ARG A 112 0.43 -16.42 -8.40
CA ARG A 112 1.59 -16.99 -9.08
C ARG A 112 2.08 -18.23 -8.32
N VAL A 113 2.17 -19.37 -8.99
CA VAL A 113 2.90 -20.52 -8.46
C VAL A 113 4.38 -20.11 -8.34
N THR A 114 4.94 -20.24 -7.14
CA THR A 114 6.27 -19.71 -6.83
C THR A 114 7.23 -20.84 -6.51
N SER A 115 7.97 -21.33 -7.51
CA SER A 115 9.08 -22.26 -7.29
C SER A 115 10.24 -21.55 -6.57
N PRO A 116 11.26 -22.29 -6.07
CA PRO A 116 12.46 -21.67 -5.49
C PRO A 116 13.14 -20.68 -6.45
N GLU A 117 13.26 -21.01 -7.74
CA GLU A 117 13.86 -20.15 -8.76
C GLU A 117 13.01 -18.87 -8.99
N VAL A 118 11.69 -19.02 -9.04
CA VAL A 118 10.76 -17.90 -9.14
C VAL A 118 10.85 -17.01 -7.89
N MET A 119 11.03 -17.60 -6.70
CA MET A 119 11.15 -16.84 -5.44
C MET A 119 12.40 -15.96 -5.42
N GLU A 120 13.53 -16.44 -5.93
CA GLU A 120 14.74 -15.63 -6.08
C GLU A 120 14.50 -14.39 -6.95
N VAL A 121 13.82 -14.56 -8.09
CA VAL A 121 13.44 -13.44 -8.96
C VAL A 121 12.48 -12.50 -8.25
N VAL A 122 11.44 -13.01 -7.58
CA VAL A 122 10.48 -12.21 -6.82
C VAL A 122 11.20 -11.34 -5.79
N ARG A 123 12.09 -11.92 -5.01
CA ARG A 123 12.87 -11.22 -3.97
C ARG A 123 13.77 -10.14 -4.57
N MET A 124 14.53 -10.45 -5.63
CA MET A 124 15.38 -9.48 -6.33
C MET A 124 14.57 -8.30 -6.87
N VAL A 125 13.46 -8.59 -7.55
CA VAL A 125 12.65 -7.56 -8.20
C VAL A 125 11.93 -6.70 -7.17
N LEU A 126 11.27 -7.29 -6.18
CA LEU A 126 10.51 -6.51 -5.21
C LEU A 126 11.43 -5.67 -4.32
N VAL A 127 12.44 -6.29 -3.71
CA VAL A 127 13.31 -5.60 -2.74
C VAL A 127 14.38 -4.75 -3.44
N GLY A 128 15.04 -5.31 -4.46
CA GLY A 128 16.19 -4.69 -5.12
C GLY A 128 15.85 -3.69 -6.21
N GLN A 129 14.73 -3.88 -6.92
CA GLN A 129 14.36 -3.02 -8.05
C GLN A 129 13.17 -2.10 -7.69
N VAL A 130 11.98 -2.66 -7.47
CA VAL A 130 10.76 -1.87 -7.29
C VAL A 130 10.84 -1.01 -6.04
N GLY A 131 11.17 -1.61 -4.89
CA GLY A 131 11.30 -0.87 -3.64
C GLY A 131 12.35 0.24 -3.72
N ARG A 132 13.49 -0.02 -4.37
CA ARG A 132 14.55 1.00 -4.55
C ARG A 132 14.12 2.15 -5.48
N GLN A 133 13.40 1.84 -6.56
CA GLN A 133 12.86 2.88 -7.46
C GLN A 133 11.87 3.80 -6.75
N LEU A 134 10.96 3.25 -5.93
CA LEU A 134 10.01 4.03 -5.14
C LEU A 134 10.72 4.92 -4.12
N VAL A 135 11.64 4.35 -3.34
CA VAL A 135 12.45 5.10 -2.37
C VAL A 135 13.20 6.23 -3.06
N ASN A 136 13.81 5.99 -4.22
CA ASN A 136 14.55 7.00 -4.96
C ASN A 136 13.64 8.16 -5.43
N ARG A 137 12.44 7.86 -5.93
CA ARG A 137 11.48 8.90 -6.36
C ARG A 137 10.99 9.76 -5.19
N ILE A 138 10.63 9.14 -4.07
CA ILE A 138 10.21 9.88 -2.86
C ILE A 138 11.39 10.71 -2.32
N ASN A 139 12.59 10.13 -2.29
CA ASN A 139 13.79 10.80 -1.76
C ASN A 139 14.38 11.85 -2.71
N ALA A 140 13.86 11.98 -3.94
CA ALA A 140 14.20 13.10 -4.81
C ALA A 140 13.74 14.45 -4.22
N TYR A 141 12.75 14.45 -3.34
CA TYR A 141 12.28 15.65 -2.62
C TYR A 141 13.09 15.93 -1.34
N ALA A 142 13.30 14.91 -0.53
CA ALA A 142 14.05 14.93 0.72
C ALA A 142 14.29 13.49 1.18
N PRO A 143 15.25 13.20 2.07
CA PRO A 143 15.54 11.85 2.56
C PRO A 143 14.43 11.35 3.51
N LEU A 144 13.24 11.17 2.98
CA LEU A 144 12.02 10.82 3.72
C LEU A 144 11.77 9.31 3.78
N ALA A 145 12.05 8.57 2.70
CA ALA A 145 11.67 7.18 2.58
C ALA A 145 12.82 6.22 2.86
N ALA A 146 12.50 5.10 3.49
CA ALA A 146 13.41 3.96 3.60
C ALA A 146 12.69 2.68 3.19
N GLY A 147 13.37 1.86 2.37
CA GLY A 147 12.83 0.59 1.88
C GLY A 147 13.18 -0.56 2.82
N MET A 148 12.22 -1.47 2.95
CA MET A 148 12.31 -2.67 3.75
C MET A 148 11.46 -3.80 3.15
N SER A 149 11.61 -4.99 3.68
CA SER A 149 10.78 -6.15 3.35
C SER A 149 10.16 -6.74 4.62
N GLY A 150 9.28 -7.69 4.49
CA GLY A 150 8.75 -8.43 5.63
C GLY A 150 9.83 -9.21 6.43
N GLU A 151 11.01 -9.43 5.82
CA GLU A 151 12.15 -10.08 6.48
C GLU A 151 12.83 -9.17 7.52
N ASP A 152 12.71 -7.83 7.36
CA ASP A 152 13.45 -6.88 8.18
C ASP A 152 12.87 -6.80 9.60
N SER A 153 13.71 -7.07 10.59
CA SER A 153 13.32 -7.07 12.02
C SER A 153 12.13 -7.95 12.38
N GLY A 154 11.87 -8.99 11.57
CA GLY A 154 10.70 -9.86 11.74
C GLY A 154 9.37 -9.13 11.53
N LEU A 155 9.34 -8.13 10.66
CA LEU A 155 8.15 -7.33 10.37
C LEU A 155 6.94 -8.19 10.01
N LEU A 156 7.13 -9.19 9.13
CA LEU A 156 6.09 -10.13 8.75
C LEU A 156 6.57 -11.55 9.03
N SER A 157 5.64 -12.41 9.46
CA SER A 157 5.83 -13.86 9.51
C SER A 157 4.73 -14.53 8.69
N ALA A 158 5.09 -15.52 7.88
CA ALA A 158 4.14 -16.18 7.00
C ALA A 158 4.22 -17.71 7.12
N ARG A 159 3.17 -18.39 6.72
CA ARG A 159 3.12 -19.85 6.50
C ARG A 159 2.74 -20.13 5.06
N LYS A 160 3.14 -21.30 4.55
CA LYS A 160 2.72 -21.71 3.20
C LYS A 160 1.22 -21.66 3.06
N SER A 161 0.77 -21.00 1.99
CA SER A 161 -0.65 -20.86 1.67
C SER A 161 -1.28 -22.20 1.33
N ARG A 162 -2.51 -22.42 1.80
CA ARG A 162 -3.34 -23.59 1.50
C ARG A 162 -4.46 -23.19 0.57
N VAL A 163 -4.18 -23.19 -0.72
CA VAL A 163 -5.18 -22.90 -1.74
C VAL A 163 -5.98 -24.15 -2.07
N ILE A 164 -7.30 -24.06 -1.93
CA ILE A 164 -8.23 -25.16 -2.28
C ILE A 164 -8.95 -24.74 -3.56
N VAL A 165 -8.89 -25.55 -4.61
CA VAL A 165 -9.62 -25.39 -5.86
C VAL A 165 -10.40 -26.67 -6.13
N ASP A 166 -11.70 -26.58 -6.35
CA ASP A 166 -12.60 -27.69 -6.60
C ASP A 166 -12.51 -28.83 -5.53
N GLY A 167 -12.23 -28.44 -4.28
CA GLY A 167 -12.11 -29.36 -3.14
C GLY A 167 -10.73 -30.03 -2.99
N GLU A 168 -9.80 -29.79 -3.90
CA GLU A 168 -8.44 -30.29 -3.83
C GLU A 168 -7.46 -29.21 -3.36
N GLN A 169 -6.52 -29.57 -2.47
CA GLN A 169 -5.45 -28.67 -2.05
C GLN A 169 -4.38 -28.62 -3.14
N ILE A 170 -4.16 -27.41 -3.67
CA ILE A 170 -3.15 -27.15 -4.70
C ILE A 170 -1.87 -26.67 -4.05
N ASP A 171 -0.73 -27.25 -4.44
CA ASP A 171 0.59 -26.75 -4.06
C ASP A 171 0.92 -25.48 -4.89
N MET A 172 1.07 -24.35 -4.21
CA MET A 172 1.45 -23.07 -4.79
C MET A 172 2.95 -22.79 -4.68
N GLY A 173 3.73 -23.74 -4.17
CA GLY A 173 5.15 -23.57 -3.90
C GLY A 173 5.41 -22.64 -2.72
N LEU A 174 6.24 -21.62 -2.94
CA LEU A 174 6.65 -20.65 -1.91
C LEU A 174 5.71 -19.42 -1.85
N VAL A 175 4.40 -19.67 -1.90
CA VAL A 175 3.38 -18.67 -1.62
C VAL A 175 3.00 -18.74 -0.14
N GLY A 176 2.88 -17.57 0.50
CA GLY A 176 2.60 -17.48 1.93
C GLY A 176 1.40 -16.64 2.30
N ASP A 177 0.77 -17.02 3.41
CA ASP A 177 -0.25 -16.25 4.14
C ASP A 177 0.37 -15.70 5.42
N ILE A 178 0.15 -14.41 5.72
CA ILE A 178 0.67 -13.77 6.92
C ILE A 178 -0.01 -14.34 8.16
N VAL A 179 0.79 -14.64 9.17
CA VAL A 179 0.32 -15.17 10.46
C VAL A 179 0.69 -14.27 11.63
N ASP A 180 1.66 -13.37 11.47
CA ASP A 180 2.05 -12.41 12.50
C ASP A 180 2.69 -11.16 11.87
N VAL A 181 2.54 -10.01 12.56
CA VAL A 181 3.08 -8.71 12.14
C VAL A 181 3.72 -8.00 13.33
N ASN A 182 5.03 -7.76 13.27
CA ASN A 182 5.76 -6.97 14.24
C ASN A 182 5.99 -5.54 13.72
N ILE A 183 5.25 -4.58 14.25
CA ILE A 183 5.26 -3.18 13.78
C ILE A 183 6.32 -2.29 14.44
N ASP A 184 7.17 -2.79 15.34
CA ASP A 184 8.09 -1.97 16.14
C ASP A 184 9.03 -1.13 15.28
N LEU A 185 9.62 -1.73 14.24
CA LEU A 185 10.49 -0.99 13.32
C LEU A 185 9.71 0.06 12.53
N VAL A 186 8.51 -0.27 12.06
CA VAL A 186 7.63 0.66 11.33
C VAL A 186 7.26 1.86 12.19
N ILE A 187 6.86 1.65 13.44
CA ILE A 187 6.56 2.73 14.40
C ILE A 187 7.80 3.60 14.63
N SER A 188 8.97 2.98 14.85
CA SER A 188 10.23 3.72 15.05
C SER A 188 10.59 4.61 13.86
N MET A 189 10.31 4.16 12.62
CA MET A 189 10.52 4.96 11.42
C MET A 189 9.53 6.12 11.33
N LEU A 190 8.25 5.84 11.54
CA LEU A 190 7.19 6.86 11.52
C LEU A 190 7.41 7.96 12.56
N ASP A 191 7.90 7.61 13.77
CA ASP A 191 8.20 8.57 14.83
C ASP A 191 9.40 9.49 14.51
N ARG A 192 10.22 9.08 13.54
CA ARG A 192 11.31 9.90 12.97
C ARG A 192 10.88 10.69 11.73
N GLY A 193 9.60 10.63 11.35
CA GLY A 193 9.09 11.26 10.13
C GLY A 193 9.52 10.55 8.85
N GLN A 194 9.95 9.28 8.94
CA GLN A 194 10.33 8.48 7.78
C GLN A 194 9.11 7.74 7.21
N ILE A 195 9.13 7.50 5.91
CA ILE A 195 8.11 6.78 5.15
C ILE A 195 8.60 5.35 4.90
N PRO A 196 8.04 4.32 5.57
CA PRO A 196 8.35 2.93 5.27
C PRO A 196 7.83 2.54 3.88
N VAL A 197 8.70 1.94 3.04
CA VAL A 197 8.36 1.37 1.72
C VAL A 197 8.62 -0.12 1.80
N ILE A 198 7.56 -0.92 1.83
CA ILE A 198 7.59 -2.33 2.24
C ILE A 198 7.32 -3.26 1.07
N ALA A 199 8.25 -4.18 0.81
CA ALA A 199 8.07 -5.30 -0.10
C ALA A 199 7.45 -6.51 0.65
N PRO A 200 6.40 -7.16 0.13
CA PRO A 200 5.69 -8.25 0.80
C PRO A 200 6.39 -9.60 0.63
N VAL A 201 7.66 -9.66 0.99
CA VAL A 201 8.47 -10.86 1.06
C VAL A 201 8.67 -11.20 2.52
N SER A 202 8.30 -12.41 2.95
CA SER A 202 8.18 -12.74 4.37
C SER A 202 8.90 -14.04 4.72
N PRO A 203 9.59 -14.13 5.87
CA PRO A 203 10.11 -15.39 6.37
C PRO A 203 8.98 -16.40 6.63
N GLU A 204 9.24 -17.67 6.30
CA GLU A 204 8.36 -18.76 6.71
C GLU A 204 8.60 -19.10 8.18
N VAL A 205 7.51 -19.32 8.92
CA VAL A 205 7.55 -19.85 10.28
C VAL A 205 6.80 -21.17 10.40
N ASP A 206 7.31 -22.08 11.24
CA ASP A 206 6.67 -23.36 11.56
C ASP A 206 5.44 -23.17 12.46
N ALA A 207 4.78 -24.27 12.82
CA ALA A 207 3.61 -24.23 13.70
C ALA A 207 3.91 -23.65 15.10
N ALA A 208 5.16 -23.67 15.54
CA ALA A 208 5.61 -23.10 16.80
C ALA A 208 6.08 -21.65 16.67
N GLY A 209 5.95 -21.03 15.48
CA GLY A 209 6.39 -19.64 15.21
C GLY A 209 7.91 -19.50 14.99
N ARG A 210 8.66 -20.59 14.81
CA ARG A 210 10.11 -20.54 14.62
C ARG A 210 10.45 -20.41 13.13
N PRO A 211 11.41 -19.56 12.74
CA PRO A 211 11.84 -19.42 11.36
C PRO A 211 12.34 -20.76 10.78
N THR A 212 11.88 -21.12 9.58
CA THR A 212 12.33 -22.32 8.86
C THR A 212 13.58 -22.08 8.01
N GLY A 213 13.96 -20.81 7.81
CA GLY A 213 15.01 -20.39 6.88
C GLY A 213 14.50 -20.18 5.46
N GLN A 214 13.24 -20.50 5.17
CA GLN A 214 12.60 -20.28 3.88
C GLN A 214 11.96 -18.89 3.83
N VAL A 215 11.85 -18.34 2.63
CA VAL A 215 11.16 -17.06 2.37
C VAL A 215 9.98 -17.30 1.45
N LEU A 216 8.87 -16.62 1.69
CA LEU A 216 7.62 -16.77 0.98
C LEU A 216 7.22 -15.48 0.25
N ASN A 217 6.63 -15.65 -0.92
CA ASN A 217 5.98 -14.61 -1.70
C ASN A 217 4.57 -14.38 -1.13
N VAL A 218 4.31 -13.21 -0.59
CA VAL A 218 3.01 -12.83 -0.02
C VAL A 218 2.30 -11.84 -0.94
N ASN A 219 0.99 -11.96 -1.05
CA ASN A 219 0.18 -11.00 -1.79
C ASN A 219 0.26 -9.61 -1.14
N ALA A 220 0.49 -8.57 -1.95
CA ALA A 220 0.66 -7.20 -1.46
C ALA A 220 -0.65 -6.62 -0.86
N ASP A 221 -1.84 -7.02 -1.35
CA ASP A 221 -3.12 -6.60 -0.78
C ASP A 221 -3.26 -7.16 0.64
N THR A 222 -2.95 -8.46 0.83
CA THR A 222 -2.95 -9.13 2.14
C THR A 222 -1.92 -8.53 3.09
N ALA A 223 -0.70 -8.26 2.60
CA ALA A 223 0.35 -7.64 3.42
C ALA A 223 -0.04 -6.24 3.90
N ALA A 224 -0.59 -5.40 3.00
CA ALA A 224 -1.06 -4.07 3.35
C ALA A 224 -2.21 -4.12 4.36
N THR A 225 -3.15 -5.06 4.21
CA THR A 225 -4.24 -5.28 5.14
C THR A 225 -3.72 -5.67 6.54
N ALA A 226 -2.82 -6.64 6.63
CA ALA A 226 -2.27 -7.10 7.90
C ALA A 226 -1.49 -5.99 8.63
N ILE A 227 -0.68 -5.21 7.90
CA ILE A 227 0.05 -4.07 8.45
C ILE A 227 -0.93 -2.97 8.92
N ALA A 228 -1.96 -2.68 8.13
CA ALA A 228 -2.96 -1.68 8.50
C ALA A 228 -3.74 -2.07 9.77
N GLN A 229 -4.10 -3.34 9.90
CA GLN A 229 -4.74 -3.89 11.10
C GLN A 229 -3.82 -3.79 12.33
N ALA A 230 -2.58 -4.26 12.22
CA ALA A 230 -1.62 -4.24 13.32
C ALA A 230 -1.37 -2.82 13.84
N LEU A 231 -1.37 -1.83 12.95
CA LEU A 231 -1.21 -0.40 13.28
C LEU A 231 -2.52 0.29 13.67
N ARG A 232 -3.67 -0.37 13.54
CA ARG A 232 -5.00 0.27 13.63
C ARG A 232 -5.04 1.55 12.82
N ALA A 233 -4.64 1.45 11.56
CA ALA A 233 -4.51 2.58 10.67
C ALA A 233 -5.85 3.35 10.53
N GLU A 234 -5.77 4.67 10.37
CA GLU A 234 -6.94 5.50 10.08
C GLU A 234 -7.54 5.14 8.72
N LYS A 235 -6.68 4.82 7.75
CA LYS A 235 -7.14 4.45 6.41
C LYS A 235 -6.19 3.47 5.74
N LEU A 236 -6.76 2.49 5.03
CA LEU A 236 -6.09 1.66 4.04
C LEU A 236 -6.55 2.09 2.64
N VAL A 237 -5.64 2.44 1.75
CA VAL A 237 -5.94 2.75 0.35
C VAL A 237 -5.29 1.72 -0.56
N MET A 238 -6.09 1.04 -1.37
CA MET A 238 -5.62 0.06 -2.34
C MET A 238 -5.68 0.64 -3.76
N LEU A 239 -4.53 1.04 -4.30
CA LEU A 239 -4.42 1.44 -5.71
C LEU A 239 -4.46 0.21 -6.60
N THR A 240 -5.33 0.23 -7.60
CA THR A 240 -5.63 -0.88 -8.50
C THR A 240 -5.95 -0.38 -9.91
N ASN A 241 -6.28 -1.28 -10.84
CA ASN A 241 -6.64 -0.95 -12.23
C ASN A 241 -8.16 -0.82 -12.45
N VAL A 242 -8.94 -0.68 -11.38
CA VAL A 242 -10.40 -0.51 -11.44
C VAL A 242 -10.82 0.64 -10.56
N ALA A 243 -11.86 1.36 -10.98
CA ALA A 243 -12.35 2.54 -10.26
C ALA A 243 -12.93 2.21 -8.87
N GLY A 244 -13.45 1.00 -8.68
CA GLY A 244 -14.06 0.57 -7.43
C GLY A 244 -15.00 -0.60 -7.62
N ILE A 245 -15.96 -0.75 -6.71
CA ILE A 245 -17.02 -1.76 -6.75
C ILE A 245 -18.23 -1.18 -7.44
N TYR A 246 -18.82 -1.95 -8.34
CA TYR A 246 -20.02 -1.56 -9.09
C TYR A 246 -21.23 -2.37 -8.62
N GLY A 247 -22.39 -1.73 -8.56
CA GLY A 247 -23.65 -2.41 -8.32
C GLY A 247 -24.02 -3.36 -9.47
N THR A 248 -23.70 -2.97 -10.71
CA THR A 248 -23.88 -3.76 -11.93
C THR A 248 -22.69 -3.54 -12.85
N TRP A 249 -21.80 -4.54 -12.98
CA TRP A 249 -20.65 -4.47 -13.89
C TRP A 249 -21.08 -4.73 -15.33
N PRO A 250 -20.61 -3.97 -16.35
CA PRO A 250 -19.62 -2.89 -16.30
C PRO A 250 -20.21 -1.46 -16.33
N ASP A 251 -21.44 -1.23 -15.85
CA ASP A 251 -22.09 0.06 -15.91
C ASP A 251 -21.41 1.09 -14.97
N PRO A 252 -20.72 2.15 -15.50
CA PRO A 252 -19.98 3.12 -14.70
C PRO A 252 -20.89 3.98 -13.80
N HIS A 253 -22.19 4.11 -14.12
CA HIS A 253 -23.14 4.87 -13.31
C HIS A 253 -23.52 4.14 -12.00
N THR A 254 -23.16 2.88 -11.87
CA THR A 254 -23.42 2.05 -10.69
C THR A 254 -22.22 1.93 -9.76
N LEU A 255 -21.19 2.76 -9.94
CA LEU A 255 -20.02 2.80 -9.03
C LEU A 255 -20.49 3.18 -7.63
N ILE A 256 -20.14 2.35 -6.66
CA ILE A 256 -20.49 2.54 -5.25
C ILE A 256 -19.37 3.35 -4.62
N SER A 257 -19.65 4.59 -4.23
CA SER A 257 -18.65 5.46 -3.60
C SER A 257 -18.39 5.10 -2.14
N GLU A 258 -19.41 4.62 -1.44
CA GLU A 258 -19.31 4.25 -0.03
C GLU A 258 -20.17 3.04 0.27
N VAL A 259 -19.68 2.12 1.10
CA VAL A 259 -20.35 0.88 1.48
C VAL A 259 -20.07 0.54 2.94
N SER A 260 -21.08 0.07 3.67
CA SER A 260 -20.91 -0.45 5.04
C SER A 260 -20.24 -1.84 5.02
N ALA A 261 -19.64 -2.24 6.15
CA ALA A 261 -19.05 -3.58 6.27
C ALA A 261 -20.10 -4.68 6.08
N SER A 262 -21.32 -4.49 6.60
CA SER A 262 -22.44 -5.44 6.44
C SER A 262 -22.89 -5.56 4.99
N ASP A 263 -23.04 -4.45 4.27
CA ASP A 263 -23.41 -4.45 2.85
C ASP A 263 -22.32 -5.07 1.99
N LEU A 264 -21.05 -4.70 2.25
CA LEU A 264 -19.90 -5.27 1.53
C LEU A 264 -19.85 -6.79 1.69
N ARG A 265 -20.05 -7.30 2.92
CA ARG A 265 -20.10 -8.74 3.20
C ARG A 265 -21.21 -9.45 2.43
N ALA A 266 -22.36 -8.82 2.30
CA ALA A 266 -23.47 -9.35 1.50
C ALA A 266 -23.22 -9.32 -0.02
N MET A 267 -22.37 -8.37 -0.49
CA MET A 267 -22.04 -8.22 -1.90
C MET A 267 -20.95 -9.19 -2.37
N ILE A 268 -19.94 -9.49 -1.55
CA ILE A 268 -18.76 -10.30 -1.90
C ILE A 268 -19.10 -11.59 -2.68
N PRO A 269 -20.10 -12.42 -2.31
CA PRO A 269 -20.42 -13.64 -3.03
C PRO A 269 -20.85 -13.41 -4.49
N ARG A 270 -21.33 -12.19 -4.82
CA ARG A 270 -21.84 -11.81 -6.15
C ARG A 270 -20.80 -11.11 -7.01
N LEU A 271 -19.65 -10.74 -6.44
CA LEU A 271 -18.58 -10.05 -7.16
C LEU A 271 -17.81 -11.02 -8.06
N GLY A 272 -17.34 -10.52 -9.18
CA GLY A 272 -16.48 -11.27 -10.11
C GLY A 272 -15.13 -11.64 -9.45
N GLU A 273 -14.49 -12.68 -10.00
CA GLU A 273 -13.26 -13.28 -9.46
C GLU A 273 -12.13 -12.27 -9.20
N GLY A 274 -11.94 -11.27 -10.07
CA GLY A 274 -10.89 -10.26 -9.91
C GLY A 274 -11.19 -9.21 -8.83
N MET A 275 -12.48 -8.96 -8.51
CA MET A 275 -12.89 -7.99 -7.50
C MET A 275 -13.06 -8.62 -6.10
N ARG A 276 -13.49 -9.87 -6.04
CA ARG A 276 -13.77 -10.58 -4.79
C ARG A 276 -12.60 -10.55 -3.80
N PRO A 277 -11.34 -10.84 -4.18
CA PRO A 277 -10.21 -10.77 -3.25
C PRO A 277 -9.96 -9.36 -2.71
N LYS A 278 -10.20 -8.33 -3.53
CA LYS A 278 -10.02 -6.91 -3.14
C LYS A 278 -11.11 -6.46 -2.17
N ALA A 279 -12.37 -6.81 -2.46
CA ALA A 279 -13.49 -6.53 -1.57
C ALA A 279 -13.32 -7.27 -0.22
N GLN A 280 -12.84 -8.52 -0.24
CA GLN A 280 -12.52 -9.26 0.97
C GLN A 280 -11.42 -8.57 1.77
N ALA A 281 -10.34 -8.08 1.13
CA ALA A 281 -9.27 -7.38 1.81
C ALA A 281 -9.75 -6.05 2.46
N LEU A 282 -10.69 -5.32 1.83
CA LEU A 282 -11.35 -4.17 2.48
C LEU A 282 -12.11 -4.59 3.72
N LEU A 283 -12.93 -5.64 3.60
CA LEU A 283 -13.73 -6.15 4.71
C LEU A 283 -12.84 -6.62 5.85
N ASP A 284 -11.80 -7.40 5.56
CA ASP A 284 -10.83 -7.87 6.55
C ASP A 284 -10.16 -6.69 7.27
N ALA A 285 -9.79 -5.63 6.54
CA ALA A 285 -9.22 -4.43 7.13
C ALA A 285 -10.16 -3.79 8.16
N ILE A 286 -11.43 -3.60 7.80
CA ILE A 286 -12.45 -3.02 8.69
C ILE A 286 -12.70 -3.92 9.89
N ASP A 287 -12.90 -5.22 9.68
CA ASP A 287 -13.12 -6.21 10.75
C ASP A 287 -11.90 -6.27 11.72
N GLY A 288 -10.70 -6.00 11.21
CA GLY A 288 -9.46 -5.91 12.00
C GLY A 288 -9.20 -4.54 12.66
N GLY A 289 -10.15 -3.59 12.58
CA GLY A 289 -10.11 -2.33 13.31
C GLY A 289 -9.47 -1.16 12.58
N VAL A 290 -9.31 -1.23 11.25
CA VAL A 290 -8.97 -0.08 10.40
C VAL A 290 -10.23 0.79 10.26
N SER A 291 -10.11 2.12 10.47
CA SER A 291 -11.29 3.01 10.50
C SER A 291 -12.01 3.11 9.14
N SER A 292 -11.25 3.08 8.05
CA SER A 292 -11.79 3.04 6.68
C SER A 292 -10.82 2.37 5.71
N ALA A 293 -11.35 1.73 4.66
CA ALA A 293 -10.54 1.11 3.62
C ALA A 293 -11.12 1.43 2.24
N ALA A 294 -10.28 1.75 1.25
CA ALA A 294 -10.73 2.15 -0.07
C ALA A 294 -10.00 1.43 -1.21
N ILE A 295 -10.76 1.10 -2.28
CA ILE A 295 -10.23 0.72 -3.58
C ILE A 295 -10.29 1.94 -4.48
N VAL A 296 -9.15 2.29 -5.10
CA VAL A 296 -9.00 3.49 -5.91
C VAL A 296 -8.29 3.16 -7.23
N ASP A 297 -8.71 3.81 -8.31
CA ASP A 297 -8.05 3.65 -9.61
C ASP A 297 -6.69 4.34 -9.63
N GLY A 298 -5.63 3.55 -9.58
CA GLY A 298 -4.25 4.06 -9.63
C GLY A 298 -3.82 4.60 -11.00
N ARG A 299 -4.70 4.57 -12.03
CA ARG A 299 -4.45 5.18 -13.34
C ARG A 299 -4.85 6.66 -13.38
N ILE A 300 -5.47 7.16 -12.34
CA ILE A 300 -5.80 8.57 -12.17
C ILE A 300 -4.60 9.25 -11.49
N GLU A 301 -4.07 10.30 -12.11
CA GLU A 301 -3.04 11.14 -11.48
C GLU A 301 -3.56 11.72 -10.16
N HIS A 302 -2.72 11.73 -9.13
CA HIS A 302 -3.06 12.23 -7.79
C HIS A 302 -4.27 11.56 -7.14
N ALA A 303 -4.55 10.30 -7.49
CA ALA A 303 -5.68 9.54 -6.97
C ALA A 303 -5.69 9.46 -5.43
N LEU A 304 -4.53 9.42 -4.77
CA LEU A 304 -4.43 9.44 -3.32
C LEU A 304 -4.90 10.76 -2.72
N LEU A 305 -4.51 11.89 -3.31
CA LEU A 305 -4.95 13.19 -2.81
C LEU A 305 -6.44 13.36 -3.00
N LEU A 306 -6.98 12.92 -4.13
CA LEU A 306 -8.42 12.94 -4.38
C LEU A 306 -9.19 12.07 -3.37
N GLU A 307 -8.65 10.91 -3.00
CA GLU A 307 -9.27 10.01 -2.03
C GLU A 307 -9.18 10.52 -0.58
N ILE A 308 -8.10 11.21 -0.21
CA ILE A 308 -7.85 11.66 1.16
C ILE A 308 -8.48 13.04 1.42
N PHE A 309 -8.43 13.94 0.43
CA PHE A 309 -8.76 15.36 0.60
C PHE A 309 -10.09 15.79 -0.03
N THR A 310 -10.96 14.83 -0.37
CA THR A 310 -12.31 15.14 -0.86
C THR A 310 -13.39 14.36 -0.11
N THR A 311 -14.61 14.88 -0.14
CA THR A 311 -15.74 14.31 0.63
C THR A 311 -16.16 12.92 0.13
N ARG A 312 -16.12 12.69 -1.19
CA ARG A 312 -16.61 11.45 -1.81
C ARG A 312 -15.50 10.49 -2.23
N GLY A 313 -14.22 10.95 -2.22
CA GLY A 313 -13.13 10.20 -2.82
C GLY A 313 -13.34 9.99 -4.33
N VAL A 314 -12.55 9.08 -4.90
CA VAL A 314 -12.61 8.72 -6.33
C VAL A 314 -12.83 7.22 -6.56
N GLY A 315 -13.01 6.48 -5.48
CA GLY A 315 -13.12 5.03 -5.50
C GLY A 315 -14.33 4.49 -4.75
N THR A 316 -14.22 3.28 -4.24
CA THR A 316 -15.17 2.70 -3.27
C THR A 316 -14.53 2.64 -1.90
N MET A 317 -15.13 3.31 -0.92
CA MET A 317 -14.70 3.31 0.47
C MET A 317 -15.61 2.43 1.31
N ALA A 318 -15.02 1.49 2.06
CA ALA A 318 -15.69 0.68 3.06
C ALA A 318 -15.47 1.27 4.46
N ARG A 319 -16.50 1.23 5.31
CA ARG A 319 -16.47 1.67 6.71
C ARG A 319 -17.15 0.67 7.62
N SER A 320 -16.83 0.72 8.92
CA SER A 320 -17.58 -0.05 9.93
C SER A 320 -19.04 0.42 10.01
N ASP A 321 -19.94 -0.46 10.42
CA ASP A 321 -21.36 -0.14 10.54
C ASP A 321 -21.63 0.89 11.67
N ASP A 322 -20.70 1.03 12.62
CA ASP A 322 -20.79 1.98 13.75
C ASP A 322 -20.16 3.36 13.43
N TYR A 323 -19.73 3.57 12.20
CA TYR A 323 -19.08 4.82 11.80
C TYR A 323 -20.14 5.91 11.56
N VAL A 324 -20.31 6.80 12.54
CA VAL A 324 -21.18 7.99 12.50
C VAL A 324 -20.40 9.24 12.13
#